data_eca0bc261385eea40572ee568aabcc21
#
_entry.id   eca0bc261385eea40572ee568aabcc21
#
_cell.length_a   1.000
_cell.length_b   1.000
_cell.length_c   1.000
_cell.angle_alpha   90.00
_cell.angle_beta   90.00
_cell.angle_gamma   90.00
#
_symmetry.space_group_name_H-M   'P 1'
#
loop_
_entity.id
_entity.type
_entity.pdbx_description
1 polymer ?
#
loop_
_entity_poly.entity_id
_entity_poly.type
_entity_poly.pdbx_seq_one_letter_code
_entity_poly.pdbx_strand_id
1 'polypeptide(L)'
;MMGFIWFWLVAVMIVGYVVLDGFDLGVGVLHLFLVRTEAERRATLASIGPVWDGNEVWLLAGGGTLYFAFPLLYASAFSGFYLPLMIVLWLLILRGVSLELRNHIDVGVWRALLDGVFGLSSALLTIFFGAALANVLRGVPLQADGYFFLPLWTNWQPGPHPGILDWYTVIGGLLALVALTLHGALWLSIKTSGELAQRARGIVNPLWLLLAALTVVSLVATIAVRPASLNNYFSLPVTFVVPVGVIASLAGIWLLNRKAQPVKAFLSSCFYLFFMLAGACWGLYPTLLPATTGTDRDITLSRAISGPHTLAVGLVWWGFGMALAIGYVVFVYSKFRGKVDLHAGGH
;
A
#
# COMPACT_ATOMS: atom_id res chain seq x y z
N MET A 1 5.71 -22.78 14.61
CA MET A 1 6.28 -21.52 15.10
C MET A 1 6.99 -20.73 13.99
N MET A 2 7.96 -21.27 13.25
CA MET A 2 8.68 -20.55 12.17
C MET A 2 7.77 -19.97 11.09
N GLY A 3 6.76 -20.71 10.63
CA GLY A 3 5.81 -20.21 9.63
C GLY A 3 5.03 -18.99 10.09
N PHE A 4 4.62 -18.95 11.35
CA PHE A 4 3.97 -17.78 11.94
C PHE A 4 4.89 -16.55 11.95
N ILE A 5 6.16 -16.74 12.31
CA ILE A 5 7.15 -15.65 12.29
C ILE A 5 7.28 -15.11 10.86
N TRP A 6 7.54 -15.97 9.87
CA TRP A 6 7.72 -15.54 8.49
C TRP A 6 6.47 -14.91 7.86
N PHE A 7 5.28 -15.38 8.26
CA PHE A 7 4.02 -14.75 7.85
C PHE A 7 3.99 -13.28 8.27
N TRP A 8 4.31 -12.98 9.53
CA TRP A 8 4.33 -11.61 10.02
C TRP A 8 5.50 -10.80 9.49
N LEU A 9 6.65 -11.42 9.20
CA LEU A 9 7.75 -10.72 8.55
C LEU A 9 7.38 -10.25 7.15
N VAL A 10 6.74 -11.08 6.34
CA VAL A 10 6.19 -10.66 5.03
C VAL A 10 5.15 -9.56 5.21
N ALA A 11 4.22 -9.70 6.16
CA ALA A 11 3.23 -8.68 6.45
C ALA A 11 3.87 -7.33 6.82
N VAL A 12 4.90 -7.33 7.67
CA VAL A 12 5.65 -6.12 8.06
C VAL A 12 6.33 -5.47 6.85
N MET A 13 6.88 -6.26 5.91
CA MET A 13 7.49 -5.70 4.69
C MET A 13 6.44 -5.01 3.81
N ILE A 14 5.26 -5.62 3.65
CA ILE A 14 4.15 -5.03 2.89
C ILE A 14 3.63 -3.76 3.58
N VAL A 15 3.47 -3.79 4.90
CA VAL A 15 3.07 -2.61 5.69
C VAL A 15 4.11 -1.51 5.57
N GLY A 16 5.41 -1.85 5.66
CA GLY A 16 6.51 -0.91 5.49
C GLY A 16 6.43 -0.21 4.13
N TYR A 17 6.23 -0.97 3.06
CA TYR A 17 6.01 -0.42 1.73
C TYR A 17 4.82 0.55 1.68
N VAL A 18 3.64 0.11 2.14
CA VAL A 18 2.41 0.92 2.06
C VAL A 18 2.50 2.18 2.93
N VAL A 19 3.21 2.15 4.03
CA VAL A 19 3.42 3.34 4.89
C VAL A 19 4.46 4.28 4.30
N LEU A 20 5.56 3.76 3.75
CA LEU A 20 6.67 4.58 3.26
C LEU A 20 6.45 5.08 1.83
N ASP A 21 6.13 4.21 0.87
CA ASP A 21 5.85 4.61 -0.51
C ASP A 21 4.41 5.12 -0.69
N GLY A 22 3.51 4.80 0.24
CA GLY A 22 2.11 5.21 0.18
C GLY A 22 1.92 6.72 0.19
N PHE A 23 2.72 7.48 0.94
CA PHE A 23 2.62 8.94 0.87
C PHE A 23 3.21 9.49 -0.43
N ASP A 24 4.22 8.85 -1.03
CA ASP A 24 4.78 9.23 -2.32
C ASP A 24 3.73 9.05 -3.44
N LEU A 25 3.03 7.92 -3.43
CA LEU A 25 1.89 7.67 -4.32
C LEU A 25 0.77 8.71 -4.11
N GLY A 26 0.42 8.99 -2.85
CA GLY A 26 -0.59 10.00 -2.52
C GLY A 26 -0.20 11.41 -2.96
N VAL A 27 1.07 11.77 -2.84
CA VAL A 27 1.63 13.03 -3.37
C VAL A 27 1.50 13.07 -4.89
N GLY A 28 1.78 11.95 -5.58
CA GLY A 28 1.60 11.84 -7.02
C GLY A 28 0.15 12.08 -7.46
N VAL A 29 -0.81 11.47 -6.77
CA VAL A 29 -2.25 11.74 -7.03
C VAL A 29 -2.57 13.22 -6.88
N LEU A 30 -2.11 13.85 -5.79
CA LEU A 30 -2.37 15.26 -5.48
C LEU A 30 -1.65 16.23 -6.41
N HIS A 31 -0.57 15.80 -7.04
CA HIS A 31 0.22 16.63 -7.96
C HIS A 31 -0.61 17.20 -9.12
N LEU A 32 -1.59 16.44 -9.62
CA LEU A 32 -2.48 16.89 -10.69
C LEU A 32 -3.57 17.86 -10.24
N PHE A 33 -4.06 17.74 -9.01
CA PHE A 33 -5.28 18.43 -8.58
C PHE A 33 -5.02 19.55 -7.59
N LEU A 34 -3.97 19.44 -6.77
CA LEU A 34 -3.73 20.37 -5.67
C LEU A 34 -2.74 21.46 -6.03
N VAL A 35 -1.79 21.17 -6.93
CA VAL A 35 -0.65 22.01 -7.27
C VAL A 35 -1.01 22.96 -8.42
N ARG A 36 -0.72 24.26 -8.26
CA ARG A 36 -1.16 25.30 -9.21
C ARG A 36 -0.03 25.97 -9.98
N THR A 37 1.13 26.13 -9.35
CA THR A 37 2.27 26.86 -9.93
C THR A 37 3.46 25.93 -10.15
N GLU A 38 4.40 26.35 -11.02
CA GLU A 38 5.62 25.59 -11.27
C GLU A 38 6.51 25.49 -10.01
N ALA A 39 6.55 26.54 -9.18
CA ALA A 39 7.25 26.49 -7.91
C ALA A 39 6.66 25.43 -6.96
N GLU A 40 5.34 25.35 -6.89
CA GLU A 40 4.66 24.31 -6.10
C GLU A 40 4.89 22.92 -6.67
N ARG A 41 4.95 22.74 -8.02
CA ARG A 41 5.29 21.44 -8.65
C ARG A 41 6.67 20.98 -8.22
N ARG A 42 7.67 21.85 -8.31
CA ARG A 42 9.03 21.54 -7.86
C ARG A 42 9.07 21.21 -6.37
N ALA A 43 8.40 21.99 -5.53
CA ALA A 43 8.35 21.72 -4.09
C ALA A 43 7.67 20.38 -3.77
N THR A 44 6.61 20.04 -4.50
CA THR A 44 5.91 18.74 -4.34
C THR A 44 6.85 17.58 -4.68
N LEU A 45 7.53 17.64 -5.82
CA LEU A 45 8.50 16.61 -6.21
C LEU A 45 9.72 16.56 -5.26
N ALA A 46 10.25 17.72 -4.87
CA ALA A 46 11.36 17.79 -3.91
C ALA A 46 10.98 17.26 -2.51
N SER A 47 9.68 17.23 -2.15
CA SER A 47 9.22 16.67 -0.88
C SER A 47 9.37 15.16 -0.77
N ILE A 48 9.40 14.45 -1.90
CA ILE A 48 9.53 13.00 -2.00
C ILE A 48 10.86 12.57 -2.65
N GLY A 49 11.46 13.42 -3.49
CA GLY A 49 12.65 13.10 -4.28
C GLY A 49 13.77 12.38 -3.51
N PRO A 50 14.14 12.82 -2.30
CA PRO A 50 15.19 12.15 -1.54
C PRO A 50 14.85 10.77 -0.97
N VAL A 51 13.58 10.35 -0.99
CA VAL A 51 13.11 9.16 -0.25
C VAL A 51 12.37 8.13 -1.11
N TRP A 52 11.78 8.53 -2.24
CA TRP A 52 10.87 7.68 -3.02
C TRP A 52 11.52 6.36 -3.48
N ASP A 53 12.74 6.40 -3.99
CA ASP A 53 13.46 5.21 -4.44
C ASP A 53 13.72 4.23 -3.29
N GLY A 54 14.20 4.75 -2.14
CA GLY A 54 14.38 3.95 -0.93
C GLY A 54 13.07 3.39 -0.36
N ASN A 55 11.95 4.08 -0.54
CA ASN A 55 10.63 3.62 -0.12
C ASN A 55 10.13 2.50 -1.04
N GLU A 56 10.36 2.60 -2.35
CA GLU A 56 9.94 1.59 -3.33
C GLU A 56 10.68 0.25 -3.16
N VAL A 57 11.91 0.27 -2.65
CA VAL A 57 12.69 -0.96 -2.37
C VAL A 57 11.96 -1.90 -1.40
N TRP A 58 11.11 -1.40 -0.51
CA TRP A 58 10.33 -2.26 0.40
C TRP A 58 9.39 -3.22 -0.33
N LEU A 59 8.89 -2.85 -1.52
CA LEU A 59 8.10 -3.74 -2.36
C LEU A 59 8.94 -4.93 -2.86
N LEU A 60 10.14 -4.66 -3.33
CA LEU A 60 11.07 -5.70 -3.78
C LEU A 60 11.50 -6.61 -2.63
N ALA A 61 11.80 -6.02 -1.47
CA ALA A 61 12.16 -6.77 -0.27
C ALA A 61 10.99 -7.64 0.22
N GLY A 62 9.76 -7.14 0.15
CA GLY A 62 8.54 -7.91 0.45
C GLY A 62 8.37 -9.09 -0.51
N GLY A 63 8.50 -8.86 -1.81
CA GLY A 63 8.44 -9.91 -2.84
C GLY A 63 9.54 -10.96 -2.68
N GLY A 64 10.78 -10.54 -2.41
CA GLY A 64 11.90 -11.44 -2.12
C GLY A 64 11.70 -12.27 -0.86
N THR A 65 11.19 -11.66 0.20
CA THR A 65 10.84 -12.35 1.45
C THR A 65 9.73 -13.37 1.24
N LEU A 66 8.72 -13.01 0.44
CA LEU A 66 7.62 -13.89 0.05
C LEU A 66 8.12 -15.09 -0.75
N TYR A 67 8.96 -14.85 -1.76
CA TYR A 67 9.59 -15.90 -2.57
C TYR A 67 10.39 -16.88 -1.71
N PHE A 68 11.18 -16.35 -0.79
CA PHE A 68 12.02 -17.15 0.09
C PHE A 68 11.22 -18.01 1.08
N ALA A 69 10.24 -17.40 1.76
CA ALA A 69 9.50 -18.04 2.83
C ALA A 69 8.36 -18.93 2.33
N PHE A 70 7.69 -18.53 1.23
CA PHE A 70 6.47 -19.14 0.70
C PHE A 70 6.52 -19.33 -0.82
N PRO A 71 7.45 -20.17 -1.34
CA PRO A 71 7.69 -20.29 -2.78
C PRO A 71 6.46 -20.73 -3.58
N LEU A 72 5.60 -21.58 -3.02
CA LEU A 72 4.35 -22.00 -3.68
C LEU A 72 3.40 -20.80 -3.86
N LEU A 73 3.23 -19.99 -2.80
CA LEU A 73 2.40 -18.79 -2.88
C LEU A 73 2.95 -17.80 -3.92
N TYR A 74 4.27 -17.58 -3.91
CA TYR A 74 4.92 -16.71 -4.89
C TYR A 74 4.67 -17.21 -6.31
N ALA A 75 4.93 -18.48 -6.60
CA ALA A 75 4.74 -19.05 -7.93
C ALA A 75 3.28 -18.94 -8.40
N SER A 76 2.32 -19.31 -7.56
CA SER A 76 0.89 -19.22 -7.86
C SER A 76 0.45 -17.78 -8.11
N ALA A 77 0.81 -16.85 -7.21
CA ALA A 77 0.39 -15.45 -7.31
C ALA A 77 0.99 -14.75 -8.54
N PHE A 78 2.29 -14.96 -8.80
CA PHE A 78 2.96 -14.31 -9.94
C PHE A 78 2.54 -14.90 -11.29
N SER A 79 2.17 -16.18 -11.34
CA SER A 79 1.59 -16.79 -12.55
C SER A 79 0.15 -16.34 -12.76
N GLY A 80 -0.68 -16.41 -11.72
CA GLY A 80 -2.12 -16.14 -11.84
C GLY A 80 -2.47 -14.67 -11.98
N PHE A 81 -1.70 -13.79 -11.34
CA PHE A 81 -1.81 -12.33 -11.48
C PHE A 81 -0.82 -11.74 -12.50
N TYR A 82 -0.34 -12.54 -13.46
CA TYR A 82 0.67 -12.10 -14.42
C TYR A 82 0.32 -10.77 -15.09
N LEU A 83 -0.89 -10.66 -15.66
CA LEU A 83 -1.32 -9.44 -16.36
C LEU A 83 -1.39 -8.20 -15.44
N PRO A 84 -2.07 -8.24 -14.28
CA PRO A 84 -2.03 -7.13 -13.33
C PRO A 84 -0.62 -6.75 -12.88
N LEU A 85 0.25 -7.73 -12.62
CA LEU A 85 1.62 -7.47 -12.20
C LEU A 85 2.45 -6.81 -13.30
N MET A 86 2.25 -7.19 -14.57
CA MET A 86 2.89 -6.51 -15.71
C MET A 86 2.42 -5.05 -15.82
N ILE A 87 1.13 -4.78 -15.61
CA ILE A 87 0.61 -3.40 -15.61
C ILE A 87 1.23 -2.61 -14.46
N VAL A 88 1.26 -3.16 -13.24
CA VAL A 88 1.90 -2.53 -12.08
C VAL A 88 3.36 -2.21 -12.37
N LEU A 89 4.13 -3.15 -12.95
CA LEU A 89 5.52 -2.93 -13.34
C LEU A 89 5.66 -1.73 -14.29
N TRP A 90 4.84 -1.65 -15.32
CA TRP A 90 4.87 -0.51 -16.24
C TRP A 90 4.49 0.80 -15.56
N LEU A 91 3.53 0.79 -14.65
CA LEU A 91 3.15 1.98 -13.89
C LEU A 91 4.26 2.45 -12.94
N LEU A 92 5.00 1.53 -12.30
CA LEU A 92 6.18 1.84 -11.48
C LEU A 92 7.30 2.46 -12.34
N ILE A 93 7.58 1.88 -13.50
CA ILE A 93 8.57 2.43 -14.45
C ILE A 93 8.17 3.84 -14.90
N LEU A 94 6.92 4.05 -15.31
CA LEU A 94 6.41 5.35 -15.76
C LEU A 94 6.48 6.38 -14.64
N ARG A 95 6.15 6.01 -13.40
CA ARG A 95 6.27 6.86 -12.22
C ARG A 95 7.73 7.27 -11.99
N GLY A 96 8.66 6.32 -11.94
CA GLY A 96 10.07 6.59 -11.73
C GLY A 96 10.67 7.47 -12.84
N VAL A 97 10.42 7.12 -14.10
CA VAL A 97 10.85 7.93 -15.27
C VAL A 97 10.32 9.35 -15.20
N SER A 98 9.05 9.53 -14.80
CA SER A 98 8.46 10.87 -14.72
C SER A 98 9.07 11.71 -13.60
N LEU A 99 9.40 11.12 -12.45
CA LEU A 99 10.09 11.82 -11.36
C LEU A 99 11.49 12.27 -11.75
N GLU A 100 12.28 11.37 -12.34
CA GLU A 100 13.68 11.63 -12.65
C GLU A 100 13.84 12.55 -13.87
N LEU A 101 13.11 12.32 -14.96
CA LEU A 101 13.35 13.02 -16.23
C LEU A 101 12.60 14.35 -16.39
N ARG A 102 11.67 14.68 -15.50
CA ARG A 102 10.86 15.89 -15.61
C ARG A 102 11.67 17.17 -15.78
N ASN A 103 12.75 17.28 -15.02
CA ASN A 103 13.57 18.50 -14.98
C ASN A 103 14.77 18.47 -15.94
N HIS A 104 14.99 17.37 -16.69
CA HIS A 104 16.11 17.24 -17.60
C HIS A 104 15.95 18.08 -18.89
N ILE A 105 14.71 18.35 -19.30
CA ILE A 105 14.42 19.11 -20.53
C ILE A 105 13.58 20.30 -20.16
N ASP A 106 14.06 21.51 -20.48
CA ASP A 106 13.36 22.78 -20.20
C ASP A 106 12.36 23.12 -21.30
N VAL A 107 11.36 22.26 -21.51
CA VAL A 107 10.26 22.44 -22.45
C VAL A 107 8.92 22.24 -21.73
N GLY A 108 8.01 23.19 -21.84
CA GLY A 108 6.73 23.18 -21.13
C GLY A 108 5.87 21.94 -21.42
N VAL A 109 5.83 21.47 -22.69
CA VAL A 109 5.07 20.26 -23.07
C VAL A 109 5.67 19.01 -22.43
N TRP A 110 7.00 18.93 -22.33
CA TRP A 110 7.70 17.82 -21.67
C TRP A 110 7.32 17.72 -20.18
N ARG A 111 7.42 18.86 -19.47
CA ARG A 111 7.05 18.92 -18.05
C ARG A 111 5.59 18.57 -17.83
N ALA A 112 4.68 19.12 -18.65
CA ALA A 112 3.25 18.82 -18.52
C ALA A 112 2.93 17.34 -18.79
N LEU A 113 3.59 16.71 -19.78
CA LEU A 113 3.45 15.29 -20.05
C LEU A 113 3.89 14.46 -18.83
N LEU A 114 5.08 14.73 -18.30
CA LEU A 114 5.61 13.93 -17.18
C LEU A 114 4.86 14.21 -15.87
N ASP A 115 4.34 15.40 -15.64
CA ASP A 115 3.40 15.67 -14.53
C ASP A 115 2.13 14.83 -14.67
N GLY A 116 1.58 14.70 -15.87
CA GLY A 116 0.42 13.85 -16.15
C GLY A 116 0.72 12.37 -15.94
N VAL A 117 1.87 11.90 -16.43
CA VAL A 117 2.33 10.51 -16.25
C VAL A 117 2.54 10.19 -14.76
N PHE A 118 3.21 11.08 -14.02
CA PHE A 118 3.44 10.91 -12.58
C PHE A 118 2.13 10.76 -11.80
N GLY A 119 1.19 11.69 -12.02
CA GLY A 119 -0.07 11.65 -11.29
C GLY A 119 -0.97 10.49 -11.68
N LEU A 120 -1.06 10.17 -12.98
CA LEU A 120 -1.89 9.07 -13.47
C LEU A 120 -1.32 7.71 -13.01
N SER A 121 -0.01 7.48 -13.16
CA SER A 121 0.62 6.24 -12.71
C SER A 121 0.48 6.06 -11.20
N SER A 122 0.65 7.12 -10.39
CA SER A 122 0.45 7.07 -8.95
C SER A 122 -1.01 6.74 -8.58
N ALA A 123 -2.00 7.35 -9.24
CA ALA A 123 -3.40 7.05 -9.01
C ALA A 123 -3.76 5.60 -9.37
N LEU A 124 -3.31 5.14 -10.53
CA LEU A 124 -3.53 3.76 -10.96
C LEU A 124 -2.85 2.74 -10.04
N LEU A 125 -1.60 3.00 -9.61
CA LEU A 125 -0.89 2.13 -8.66
C LEU A 125 -1.66 1.99 -7.35
N THR A 126 -2.18 3.08 -6.77
CA THR A 126 -2.98 3.00 -5.54
C THR A 126 -4.22 2.13 -5.73
N ILE A 127 -4.93 2.28 -6.85
CA ILE A 127 -6.13 1.48 -7.17
C ILE A 127 -5.74 0.01 -7.36
N PHE A 128 -4.67 -0.26 -8.12
CA PHE A 128 -4.23 -1.64 -8.38
C PHE A 128 -3.79 -2.36 -7.11
N PHE A 129 -3.06 -1.71 -6.21
CA PHE A 129 -2.64 -2.32 -4.94
C PHE A 129 -3.84 -2.61 -4.03
N GLY A 130 -4.80 -1.70 -3.95
CA GLY A 130 -6.03 -1.95 -3.19
C GLY A 130 -6.87 -3.08 -3.78
N ALA A 131 -7.04 -3.10 -5.10
CA ALA A 131 -7.73 -4.17 -5.80
C ALA A 131 -7.00 -5.51 -5.69
N ALA A 132 -5.66 -5.52 -5.73
CA ALA A 132 -4.85 -6.73 -5.53
C ALA A 132 -5.05 -7.32 -4.13
N LEU A 133 -5.00 -6.49 -3.08
CA LEU A 133 -5.29 -6.94 -1.72
C LEU A 133 -6.72 -7.51 -1.60
N ALA A 134 -7.71 -6.85 -2.20
CA ALA A 134 -9.07 -7.33 -2.19
C ALA A 134 -9.23 -8.66 -2.95
N ASN A 135 -8.52 -8.85 -4.08
CA ASN A 135 -8.46 -10.15 -4.78
C ASN A 135 -7.90 -11.26 -3.89
N VAL A 136 -6.83 -10.98 -3.15
CA VAL A 136 -6.24 -11.94 -2.19
C VAL A 136 -7.22 -12.25 -1.07
N LEU A 137 -7.88 -11.25 -0.49
CA LEU A 137 -8.86 -11.44 0.59
C LEU A 137 -10.08 -12.23 0.16
N ARG A 138 -10.63 -11.92 -1.03
CA ARG A 138 -11.78 -12.64 -1.61
C ARG A 138 -11.42 -14.08 -1.95
N GLY A 139 -10.19 -14.29 -2.44
CA GLY A 139 -9.73 -15.55 -3.00
C GLY A 139 -9.79 -15.59 -4.52
N VAL A 140 -9.17 -16.64 -5.09
CA VAL A 140 -8.98 -16.86 -6.52
C VAL A 140 -9.38 -18.28 -6.92
N PRO A 141 -9.69 -18.58 -8.19
CA PRO A 141 -10.12 -19.92 -8.63
C PRO A 141 -8.92 -20.89 -8.75
N LEU A 142 -8.32 -21.23 -7.62
CA LEU A 142 -7.18 -22.12 -7.54
C LEU A 142 -7.50 -23.53 -8.06
N GLN A 143 -6.62 -24.08 -8.87
CA GLN A 143 -6.61 -25.49 -9.27
C GLN A 143 -5.80 -26.33 -8.28
N ALA A 144 -5.84 -27.65 -8.46
CA ALA A 144 -5.17 -28.57 -7.54
C ALA A 144 -3.63 -28.40 -7.50
N ASP A 145 -3.02 -27.98 -8.61
CA ASP A 145 -1.60 -27.68 -8.75
C ASP A 145 -1.19 -26.29 -8.23
N GLY A 146 -2.17 -25.48 -7.77
CA GLY A 146 -1.96 -24.11 -7.32
C GLY A 146 -2.00 -23.07 -8.43
N TYR A 147 -2.20 -23.46 -9.68
CA TYR A 147 -2.40 -22.52 -10.78
C TYR A 147 -3.80 -21.91 -10.75
N PHE A 148 -3.95 -20.69 -11.21
CA PHE A 148 -5.22 -20.04 -11.49
C PHE A 148 -5.10 -19.03 -12.62
N PHE A 149 -6.21 -18.71 -13.21
CA PHE A 149 -6.33 -17.65 -14.21
C PHE A 149 -7.54 -16.77 -13.85
N LEU A 150 -7.33 -15.46 -13.90
CA LEU A 150 -8.39 -14.47 -13.70
C LEU A 150 -8.53 -13.63 -14.97
N PRO A 151 -9.68 -13.67 -15.65
CA PRO A 151 -10.01 -12.69 -16.67
C PRO A 151 -10.17 -11.31 -16.05
N LEU A 152 -10.06 -10.25 -16.84
CA LEU A 152 -10.20 -8.87 -16.31
C LEU A 152 -11.54 -8.69 -15.60
N TRP A 153 -12.60 -9.22 -16.17
CA TRP A 153 -13.94 -9.22 -15.59
C TRP A 153 -14.74 -10.46 -16.04
N THR A 154 -15.78 -10.78 -15.29
CA THR A 154 -16.79 -11.78 -15.65
C THR A 154 -18.20 -11.17 -15.53
N ASN A 155 -18.82 -11.28 -14.38
CA ASN A 155 -20.18 -10.81 -14.11
C ASN A 155 -20.25 -9.74 -13.00
N TRP A 156 -19.13 -9.11 -12.66
CA TRP A 156 -19.00 -8.13 -11.58
C TRP A 156 -19.33 -8.62 -10.17
N GLN A 157 -19.43 -9.94 -9.99
CA GLN A 157 -19.76 -10.58 -8.71
C GLN A 157 -18.56 -11.38 -8.18
N PRO A 158 -18.24 -11.26 -6.88
CA PRO A 158 -17.38 -12.22 -6.22
C PRO A 158 -18.09 -13.59 -6.20
N GLY A 159 -17.40 -14.63 -6.65
CA GLY A 159 -17.99 -15.97 -6.78
C GLY A 159 -16.94 -17.02 -7.08
N PRO A 160 -17.34 -18.24 -7.46
CA PRO A 160 -16.40 -19.34 -7.76
C PRO A 160 -15.44 -19.02 -8.92
N HIS A 161 -15.88 -18.26 -9.91
CA HIS A 161 -15.10 -17.86 -11.08
C HIS A 161 -15.14 -16.33 -11.25
N PRO A 162 -14.49 -15.58 -10.35
CA PRO A 162 -14.51 -14.12 -10.40
C PRO A 162 -13.58 -13.57 -11.48
N GLY A 163 -13.81 -12.31 -11.86
CA GLY A 163 -12.81 -11.54 -12.60
C GLY A 163 -11.79 -10.86 -11.65
N ILE A 164 -10.76 -10.23 -12.21
CA ILE A 164 -9.89 -9.34 -11.45
C ILE A 164 -10.68 -8.17 -10.87
N LEU A 165 -11.63 -7.64 -11.67
CA LEU A 165 -12.54 -6.56 -11.30
C LEU A 165 -13.93 -7.11 -10.99
N ASP A 166 -14.39 -6.86 -9.78
CA ASP A 166 -15.75 -6.98 -9.31
C ASP A 166 -16.08 -5.85 -8.32
N TRP A 167 -17.30 -5.78 -7.83
CA TRP A 167 -17.69 -4.70 -6.90
C TRP A 167 -16.84 -4.68 -5.63
N TYR A 168 -16.39 -5.83 -5.13
CA TYR A 168 -15.59 -5.91 -3.92
C TYR A 168 -14.14 -5.39 -4.15
N THR A 169 -13.51 -5.80 -5.25
CA THR A 169 -12.16 -5.36 -5.60
C THR A 169 -12.13 -3.88 -5.97
N VAL A 170 -13.20 -3.34 -6.56
CA VAL A 170 -13.36 -1.89 -6.80
C VAL A 170 -13.43 -1.12 -5.48
N ILE A 171 -14.19 -1.61 -4.49
CA ILE A 171 -14.20 -0.99 -3.14
C ILE A 171 -12.78 -0.97 -2.54
N GLY A 172 -12.03 -2.07 -2.65
CA GLY A 172 -10.64 -2.14 -2.18
C GLY A 172 -9.73 -1.13 -2.89
N GLY A 173 -9.85 -0.99 -4.20
CA GLY A 173 -9.10 0.00 -4.99
C GLY A 173 -9.44 1.44 -4.61
N LEU A 174 -10.73 1.76 -4.44
CA LEU A 174 -11.17 3.10 -4.01
C LEU A 174 -10.73 3.42 -2.58
N LEU A 175 -10.80 2.45 -1.67
CA LEU A 175 -10.32 2.61 -0.31
C LEU A 175 -8.83 2.95 -0.28
N ALA A 176 -8.01 2.22 -1.03
CA ALA A 176 -6.57 2.48 -1.12
C ALA A 176 -6.27 3.84 -1.75
N LEU A 177 -6.98 4.20 -2.84
CA LEU A 177 -6.82 5.51 -3.47
C LEU A 177 -7.06 6.64 -2.48
N VAL A 178 -8.15 6.59 -1.72
CA VAL A 178 -8.49 7.64 -0.75
C VAL A 178 -7.54 7.63 0.44
N ALA A 179 -7.19 6.45 0.95
CA ALA A 179 -6.27 6.30 2.09
C ALA A 179 -4.89 6.88 1.78
N LEU A 180 -4.31 6.51 0.63
CA LEU A 180 -2.97 6.96 0.25
C LEU A 180 -2.98 8.42 -0.19
N THR A 181 -4.04 8.91 -0.84
CA THR A 181 -4.19 10.34 -1.15
C THR A 181 -4.24 11.19 0.13
N LEU A 182 -4.98 10.76 1.15
CA LEU A 182 -5.02 11.42 2.45
C LEU A 182 -3.65 11.37 3.13
N HIS A 183 -2.96 10.25 3.07
CA HIS A 183 -1.62 10.06 3.62
C HIS A 183 -0.60 11.02 2.96
N GLY A 184 -0.64 11.14 1.63
CA GLY A 184 0.15 12.12 0.87
C GLY A 184 -0.22 13.57 1.18
N ALA A 185 -1.51 13.90 1.41
CA ALA A 185 -1.93 15.24 1.81
C ALA A 185 -1.34 15.64 3.18
N LEU A 186 -1.33 14.71 4.13
CA LEU A 186 -0.69 14.93 5.43
C LEU A 186 0.82 15.11 5.29
N TRP A 187 1.48 14.32 4.44
CA TRP A 187 2.91 14.50 4.13
C TRP A 187 3.21 15.89 3.55
N LEU A 188 2.48 16.32 2.52
CA LEU A 188 2.64 17.65 1.94
C LEU A 188 2.41 18.76 2.96
N SER A 189 1.48 18.59 3.88
CA SER A 189 1.22 19.58 4.94
C SER A 189 2.40 19.75 5.92
N ILE A 190 3.26 18.72 6.04
CA ILE A 190 4.47 18.74 6.87
C ILE A 190 5.64 19.33 6.08
N LYS A 191 5.81 18.88 4.84
CA LYS A 191 7.00 19.14 4.02
C LYS A 191 6.97 20.45 3.28
N THR A 192 5.80 21.07 3.09
CA THR A 192 5.67 22.33 2.35
C THR A 192 5.27 23.48 3.24
N SER A 193 5.20 24.69 2.68
CA SER A 193 4.81 25.92 3.37
C SER A 193 3.82 26.72 2.55
N GLY A 194 3.31 27.84 3.09
CA GLY A 194 2.42 28.77 2.40
C GLY A 194 1.07 28.15 2.01
N GLU A 195 0.58 28.54 0.84
CA GLU A 195 -0.75 28.14 0.34
C GLU A 195 -0.84 26.65 0.02
N LEU A 196 0.23 26.04 -0.50
CA LEU A 196 0.25 24.61 -0.81
C LEU A 196 0.01 23.77 0.44
N ALA A 197 0.70 24.09 1.54
CA ALA A 197 0.50 23.40 2.81
C ALA A 197 -0.92 23.60 3.38
N GLN A 198 -1.49 24.82 3.19
CA GLN A 198 -2.86 25.11 3.63
C GLN A 198 -3.89 24.31 2.82
N ARG A 199 -3.74 24.25 1.50
CA ARG A 199 -4.61 23.43 0.63
C ARG A 199 -4.48 21.94 0.95
N ALA A 200 -3.25 21.47 1.16
CA ALA A 200 -3.01 20.07 1.56
C ALA A 200 -3.72 19.72 2.88
N ARG A 201 -3.67 20.60 3.87
CA ARG A 201 -4.43 20.41 5.13
C ARG A 201 -5.94 20.52 4.94
N GLY A 202 -6.40 21.42 4.08
CA GLY A 202 -7.83 21.62 3.82
C GLY A 202 -8.51 20.41 3.21
N ILE A 203 -7.82 19.68 2.32
CA ILE A 203 -8.37 18.48 1.66
C ILE A 203 -8.43 17.26 2.59
N VAL A 204 -7.71 17.25 3.72
CA VAL A 204 -7.71 16.11 4.66
C VAL A 204 -9.11 15.83 5.20
N ASN A 205 -9.90 16.85 5.54
CA ASN A 205 -11.23 16.65 6.13
C ASN A 205 -12.22 15.95 5.18
N PRO A 206 -12.42 16.40 3.92
CA PRO A 206 -13.29 15.67 2.99
C PRO A 206 -12.76 14.28 2.65
N LEU A 207 -11.44 14.11 2.48
CA LEU A 207 -10.85 12.79 2.27
C LEU A 207 -11.04 11.88 3.49
N TRP A 208 -10.93 12.40 4.70
CA TRP A 208 -11.17 11.65 5.91
C TRP A 208 -12.62 11.13 6.01
N LEU A 209 -13.60 11.95 5.68
CA LEU A 209 -15.01 11.53 5.68
C LEU A 209 -15.23 10.38 4.69
N LEU A 210 -14.68 10.50 3.48
CA LEU A 210 -14.75 9.46 2.47
C LEU A 210 -14.01 8.20 2.90
N LEU A 211 -12.82 8.35 3.51
CA LEU A 211 -12.03 7.24 4.04
C LEU A 211 -12.80 6.49 5.14
N ALA A 212 -13.41 7.20 6.08
CA ALA A 212 -14.19 6.60 7.15
C ALA A 212 -15.38 5.81 6.58
N ALA A 213 -16.12 6.40 5.63
CA ALA A 213 -17.22 5.72 4.96
C ALA A 213 -16.75 4.46 4.21
N LEU A 214 -15.68 4.56 3.40
CA LEU A 214 -15.12 3.42 2.67
C LEU A 214 -14.56 2.34 3.61
N THR A 215 -14.01 2.71 4.77
CA THR A 215 -13.54 1.74 5.77
C THR A 215 -14.71 0.90 6.28
N VAL A 216 -15.84 1.52 6.62
CA VAL A 216 -17.05 0.79 7.05
C VAL A 216 -17.61 -0.07 5.92
N VAL A 217 -17.72 0.49 4.70
CA VAL A 217 -18.20 -0.25 3.52
C VAL A 217 -17.31 -1.45 3.23
N SER A 218 -15.98 -1.29 3.26
CA SER A 218 -15.04 -2.38 3.00
C SER A 218 -15.10 -3.47 4.07
N LEU A 219 -15.31 -3.10 5.34
CA LEU A 219 -15.49 -4.07 6.42
C LEU A 219 -16.77 -4.91 6.20
N VAL A 220 -17.90 -4.26 5.93
CA VAL A 220 -19.17 -4.94 5.67
C VAL A 220 -19.04 -5.82 4.42
N ALA A 221 -18.43 -5.31 3.36
CA ALA A 221 -18.18 -6.06 2.13
C ALA A 221 -17.30 -7.29 2.38
N THR A 222 -16.23 -7.15 3.17
CA THR A 222 -15.34 -8.27 3.50
C THR A 222 -16.05 -9.35 4.30
N ILE A 223 -16.87 -8.97 5.27
CA ILE A 223 -17.69 -9.92 6.05
C ILE A 223 -18.69 -10.64 5.15
N ALA A 224 -19.32 -9.93 4.21
CA ALA A 224 -20.29 -10.52 3.28
C ALA A 224 -19.63 -11.50 2.28
N VAL A 225 -18.43 -11.16 1.76
CA VAL A 225 -17.72 -11.97 0.76
C VAL A 225 -16.98 -13.13 1.40
N ARG A 226 -16.39 -12.91 2.60
CA ARG A 226 -15.61 -13.91 3.32
C ARG A 226 -15.92 -13.86 4.82
N PRO A 227 -17.03 -14.47 5.28
CA PRO A 227 -17.38 -14.52 6.72
C PRO A 227 -16.29 -15.15 7.59
N ALA A 228 -15.54 -16.12 7.03
CA ALA A 228 -14.43 -16.78 7.73
C ALA A 228 -13.31 -15.82 8.18
N SER A 229 -13.21 -14.60 7.62
CA SER A 229 -12.27 -13.58 8.05
C SER A 229 -12.43 -13.16 9.52
N LEU A 230 -13.60 -13.40 10.12
CA LEU A 230 -13.87 -13.11 11.52
C LEU A 230 -13.47 -14.22 12.48
N ASN A 231 -13.23 -15.44 12.01
CA ASN A 231 -13.01 -16.61 12.86
C ASN A 231 -11.85 -16.40 13.85
N ASN A 232 -10.74 -15.82 13.37
CA ASN A 232 -9.57 -15.58 14.20
C ASN A 232 -9.82 -14.53 15.30
N TYR A 233 -10.68 -13.56 15.06
CA TYR A 233 -11.04 -12.54 16.06
C TYR A 233 -11.88 -13.14 17.19
N PHE A 234 -12.79 -14.04 16.86
CA PHE A 234 -13.60 -14.71 17.87
C PHE A 234 -12.84 -15.81 18.61
N SER A 235 -11.89 -16.48 17.95
CA SER A 235 -11.04 -17.49 18.58
C SER A 235 -10.00 -16.89 19.54
N LEU A 236 -9.53 -15.67 19.25
CA LEU A 236 -8.56 -14.95 20.08
C LEU A 236 -9.01 -13.49 20.30
N PRO A 237 -9.91 -13.22 21.27
CA PRO A 237 -10.56 -11.91 21.43
C PRO A 237 -9.62 -10.72 21.64
N VAL A 238 -8.40 -10.94 22.15
CA VAL A 238 -7.40 -9.87 22.29
C VAL A 238 -7.07 -9.20 20.93
N THR A 239 -7.26 -9.90 19.82
CA THR A 239 -7.00 -9.38 18.48
C THR A 239 -7.99 -8.31 18.02
N PHE A 240 -9.11 -8.12 18.75
CA PHE A 240 -9.96 -6.95 18.56
C PHE A 240 -9.26 -5.61 18.81
N VAL A 241 -8.05 -5.64 19.39
CA VAL A 241 -7.17 -4.45 19.43
C VAL A 241 -6.91 -3.90 18.03
N VAL A 242 -6.92 -4.73 16.99
CA VAL A 242 -6.68 -4.30 15.60
C VAL A 242 -7.80 -3.40 15.06
N PRO A 243 -9.08 -3.81 15.02
CA PRO A 243 -10.16 -2.90 14.61
C PRO A 243 -10.33 -1.69 15.53
N VAL A 244 -10.08 -1.82 16.84
CA VAL A 244 -10.01 -0.68 17.76
C VAL A 244 -8.90 0.28 17.36
N GLY A 245 -7.74 -0.22 16.97
CA GLY A 245 -6.62 0.56 16.43
C GLY A 245 -6.98 1.32 15.15
N VAL A 246 -7.75 0.72 14.23
CA VAL A 246 -8.28 1.40 13.03
C VAL A 246 -9.14 2.59 13.44
N ILE A 247 -10.11 2.39 14.35
CA ILE A 247 -11.03 3.44 14.81
C ILE A 247 -10.25 4.56 15.51
N ALA A 248 -9.35 4.20 16.42
CA ALA A 248 -8.51 5.16 17.14
C ALA A 248 -7.64 5.99 16.20
N SER A 249 -7.06 5.35 15.19
CA SER A 249 -6.24 6.02 14.18
C SER A 249 -7.07 6.97 13.30
N LEU A 250 -8.25 6.56 12.85
CA LEU A 250 -9.18 7.46 12.14
C LEU A 250 -9.56 8.67 12.99
N ALA A 251 -9.93 8.45 14.25
CA ALA A 251 -10.24 9.54 15.18
C ALA A 251 -9.01 10.45 15.39
N GLY A 252 -7.82 9.85 15.50
CA GLY A 252 -6.54 10.58 15.62
C GLY A 252 -6.26 11.48 14.42
N ILE A 253 -6.42 10.99 13.20
CA ILE A 253 -6.24 11.80 11.97
C ILE A 253 -7.13 13.05 12.03
N TRP A 254 -8.42 12.88 12.31
CA TRP A 254 -9.38 13.98 12.33
C TRP A 254 -9.11 15.00 13.44
N LEU A 255 -8.92 14.52 14.68
CA LEU A 255 -8.70 15.37 15.85
C LEU A 255 -7.39 16.17 15.73
N LEU A 256 -6.30 15.51 15.29
CA LEU A 256 -4.98 16.11 15.24
C LEU A 256 -4.85 17.07 14.04
N ASN A 257 -5.51 16.77 12.91
CA ASN A 257 -5.58 17.72 11.80
C ASN A 257 -6.33 19.00 12.19
N ARG A 258 -7.45 18.88 12.91
CA ARG A 258 -8.18 20.05 13.47
C ARG A 258 -7.34 20.88 14.44
N LYS A 259 -6.55 20.20 15.27
CA LYS A 259 -5.64 20.87 16.23
C LYS A 259 -4.37 21.43 15.59
N ALA A 260 -4.28 21.44 14.26
CA ALA A 260 -3.10 21.90 13.52
C ALA A 260 -1.79 21.19 13.91
N GLN A 261 -1.86 19.89 14.21
CA GLN A 261 -0.71 19.04 14.54
C GLN A 261 -0.41 18.04 13.39
N PRO A 262 0.13 18.52 12.23
CA PRO A 262 0.21 17.70 11.02
C PRO A 262 1.11 16.47 11.19
N VAL A 263 2.20 16.56 11.93
CA VAL A 263 3.10 15.41 12.18
C VAL A 263 2.37 14.30 12.93
N LYS A 264 1.62 14.64 13.97
CA LYS A 264 0.86 13.63 14.72
C LYS A 264 -0.31 13.05 13.91
N ALA A 265 -0.96 13.89 13.08
CA ALA A 265 -1.99 13.42 12.16
C ALA A 265 -1.41 12.45 11.11
N PHE A 266 -0.22 12.73 10.58
CA PHE A 266 0.50 11.83 9.68
C PHE A 266 0.85 10.50 10.38
N LEU A 267 1.38 10.53 11.60
CA LEU A 267 1.64 9.32 12.37
C LEU A 267 0.36 8.51 12.61
N SER A 268 -0.78 9.18 12.87
CA SER A 268 -2.06 8.48 12.98
C SER A 268 -2.46 7.82 11.65
N SER A 269 -2.15 8.42 10.50
CA SER A 269 -2.40 7.77 9.21
C SER A 269 -1.46 6.58 8.96
N CYS A 270 -0.23 6.61 9.44
CA CYS A 270 0.66 5.45 9.43
C CYS A 270 0.06 4.29 10.24
N PHE A 271 -0.45 4.58 11.45
CA PHE A 271 -1.13 3.56 12.27
C PHE A 271 -2.43 3.06 11.63
N TYR A 272 -3.19 3.92 10.96
CA TYR A 272 -4.37 3.50 10.21
C TYR A 272 -3.99 2.45 9.14
N LEU A 273 -3.00 2.73 8.31
CA LEU A 273 -2.52 1.81 7.27
C LEU A 273 -1.99 0.50 7.90
N PHE A 274 -1.22 0.61 8.97
CA PHE A 274 -0.73 -0.54 9.72
C PHE A 274 -1.87 -1.44 10.21
N PHE A 275 -2.85 -0.89 10.92
CA PHE A 275 -3.93 -1.69 11.48
C PHE A 275 -4.88 -2.25 10.41
N MET A 276 -5.13 -1.52 9.31
CA MET A 276 -5.91 -2.04 8.19
C MET A 276 -5.25 -3.26 7.56
N LEU A 277 -3.96 -3.19 7.28
CA LEU A 277 -3.21 -4.31 6.69
C LEU A 277 -3.01 -5.46 7.67
N ALA A 278 -2.69 -5.16 8.94
CA ALA A 278 -2.60 -6.18 9.98
C ALA A 278 -3.94 -6.93 10.15
N GLY A 279 -5.06 -6.20 10.07
CA GLY A 279 -6.39 -6.78 10.11
C GLY A 279 -6.69 -7.69 8.93
N ALA A 280 -6.30 -7.28 7.72
CA ALA A 280 -6.42 -8.08 6.52
C ALA A 280 -5.58 -9.38 6.63
N CYS A 281 -4.32 -9.27 7.04
CA CYS A 281 -3.44 -10.41 7.27
C CYS A 281 -3.99 -11.36 8.33
N TRP A 282 -4.49 -10.84 9.46
CA TRP A 282 -5.04 -11.66 10.52
C TRP A 282 -6.32 -12.38 10.09
N GLY A 283 -7.18 -11.71 9.33
CA GLY A 283 -8.39 -12.32 8.76
C GLY A 283 -8.11 -13.43 7.74
N LEU A 284 -6.92 -13.42 7.11
CA LEU A 284 -6.48 -14.49 6.20
C LEU A 284 -5.87 -15.67 6.94
N TYR A 285 -5.08 -15.44 8.00
CA TYR A 285 -4.31 -16.48 8.69
C TYR A 285 -5.18 -17.66 9.13
N PRO A 286 -4.75 -18.94 8.97
CA PRO A 286 -3.47 -19.40 8.41
C PRO A 286 -3.47 -19.62 6.89
N THR A 287 -4.53 -19.24 6.19
CA THR A 287 -4.60 -19.25 4.72
C THR A 287 -3.80 -18.07 4.18
N LEU A 288 -2.98 -18.30 3.16
CA LEU A 288 -2.21 -17.27 2.47
C LEU A 288 -2.92 -16.77 1.20
N LEU A 289 -3.54 -17.72 0.48
CA LEU A 289 -4.35 -17.43 -0.69
C LEU A 289 -5.56 -18.39 -0.71
N PRO A 290 -6.76 -17.85 -0.47
CA PRO A 290 -7.98 -18.66 -0.47
C PRO A 290 -8.36 -19.11 -1.88
N ALA A 291 -8.94 -20.31 -1.97
CA ALA A 291 -9.55 -20.83 -3.18
C ALA A 291 -11.06 -20.54 -3.20
N THR A 292 -11.55 -19.93 -4.28
CA THR A 292 -12.99 -19.77 -4.50
C THR A 292 -13.67 -21.05 -4.99
N THR A 293 -12.90 -22.05 -5.42
CA THR A 293 -13.35 -23.32 -5.98
C THR A 293 -13.44 -24.47 -4.98
N GLY A 294 -13.06 -24.23 -3.72
CA GLY A 294 -13.10 -25.21 -2.62
C GLY A 294 -11.94 -25.03 -1.66
N THR A 295 -12.20 -25.10 -0.35
CA THR A 295 -11.21 -24.85 0.72
C THR A 295 -10.09 -25.91 0.77
N ASP A 296 -10.29 -27.07 0.17
CA ASP A 296 -9.27 -28.12 -0.02
C ASP A 296 -8.11 -27.64 -0.92
N ARG A 297 -8.35 -26.62 -1.73
CA ARG A 297 -7.36 -26.02 -2.63
C ARG A 297 -6.66 -24.80 -2.06
N ASP A 298 -7.05 -24.31 -0.90
CA ASP A 298 -6.42 -23.17 -0.25
C ASP A 298 -4.90 -23.32 -0.18
N ILE A 299 -4.16 -22.27 -0.52
CA ILE A 299 -2.74 -22.19 -0.21
C ILE A 299 -2.61 -21.73 1.23
N THR A 300 -2.39 -22.71 2.09
CA THR A 300 -2.20 -22.47 3.53
C THR A 300 -0.73 -22.31 3.88
N LEU A 301 -0.48 -21.78 5.07
CA LEU A 301 0.86 -21.65 5.63
C LEU A 301 1.65 -22.96 5.56
N SER A 302 1.03 -24.08 5.93
CA SER A 302 1.67 -25.41 5.95
C SER A 302 2.01 -25.97 4.57
N ARG A 303 1.23 -25.60 3.53
CA ARG A 303 1.50 -26.00 2.14
C ARG A 303 2.59 -25.19 1.46
N ALA A 304 2.67 -23.89 1.82
CA ALA A 304 3.51 -22.93 1.09
C ALA A 304 4.91 -22.75 1.69
N ILE A 305 5.11 -23.17 2.95
CA ILE A 305 6.30 -22.84 3.72
C ILE A 305 7.54 -23.59 3.24
N SER A 306 8.67 -22.88 3.17
CA SER A 306 10.00 -23.46 2.90
C SER A 306 10.49 -24.38 4.02
N GLY A 307 11.55 -25.14 3.72
CA GLY A 307 12.17 -26.07 4.70
C GLY A 307 12.67 -25.36 5.97
N PRO A 308 12.58 -26.05 7.13
CA PRO A 308 12.88 -25.42 8.44
C PRO A 308 14.32 -24.93 8.56
N HIS A 309 15.30 -25.63 7.97
CA HIS A 309 16.71 -25.18 7.97
C HIS A 309 16.88 -23.89 7.18
N THR A 310 16.32 -23.84 5.97
CA THR A 310 16.33 -22.63 5.11
C THR A 310 15.74 -21.44 5.86
N LEU A 311 14.60 -21.62 6.51
CA LEU A 311 13.95 -20.56 7.28
C LEU A 311 14.77 -20.08 8.48
N ALA A 312 15.44 -20.98 9.17
CA ALA A 312 16.29 -20.63 10.30
C ALA A 312 17.49 -19.78 9.87
N VAL A 313 18.20 -20.21 8.81
CA VAL A 313 19.33 -19.46 8.24
C VAL A 313 18.84 -18.12 7.68
N GLY A 314 17.73 -18.13 6.94
CA GLY A 314 17.15 -16.91 6.39
C GLY A 314 16.75 -15.88 7.44
N LEU A 315 16.27 -16.32 8.61
CA LEU A 315 15.89 -15.40 9.70
C LEU A 315 17.08 -14.60 10.23
N VAL A 316 18.25 -15.23 10.30
CA VAL A 316 19.49 -14.56 10.70
C VAL A 316 19.86 -13.47 9.67
N TRP A 317 19.89 -13.83 8.39
CA TRP A 317 20.20 -12.87 7.32
C TRP A 317 19.16 -11.77 7.19
N TRP A 318 17.88 -12.12 7.36
CA TRP A 318 16.80 -11.13 7.39
C TRP A 318 16.98 -10.12 8.52
N GLY A 319 17.38 -10.58 9.72
CA GLY A 319 17.66 -9.71 10.86
C GLY A 319 18.78 -8.70 10.58
N PHE A 320 19.90 -9.16 10.00
CA PHE A 320 20.99 -8.26 9.59
C PHE A 320 20.54 -7.28 8.49
N GLY A 321 19.84 -7.76 7.46
CA GLY A 321 19.33 -6.92 6.38
C GLY A 321 18.37 -5.84 6.90
N MET A 322 17.45 -6.20 7.80
CA MET A 322 16.52 -5.25 8.40
C MET A 322 17.19 -4.21 9.29
N ALA A 323 18.21 -4.60 10.04
CA ALA A 323 18.98 -3.63 10.84
C ALA A 323 19.64 -2.57 9.94
N LEU A 324 20.22 -3.00 8.80
CA LEU A 324 20.79 -2.08 7.81
C LEU A 324 19.71 -1.22 7.13
N ALA A 325 18.58 -1.82 6.72
CA ALA A 325 17.47 -1.09 6.09
C ALA A 325 16.88 -0.03 7.01
N ILE A 326 16.62 -0.37 8.28
CA ILE A 326 16.12 0.57 9.28
C ILE A 326 17.15 1.68 9.51
N GLY A 327 18.44 1.33 9.66
CA GLY A 327 19.52 2.30 9.79
C GLY A 327 19.57 3.29 8.62
N TYR A 328 19.44 2.79 7.39
CA TYR A 328 19.36 3.61 6.18
C TYR A 328 18.15 4.55 6.19
N VAL A 329 16.95 4.03 6.46
CA VAL A 329 15.72 4.84 6.54
C VAL A 329 15.88 5.94 7.58
N VAL A 330 16.33 5.61 8.80
CA VAL A 330 16.54 6.60 9.86
C VAL A 330 17.55 7.66 9.43
N PHE A 331 18.66 7.26 8.80
CA PHE A 331 19.67 8.17 8.28
C PHE A 331 19.10 9.13 7.25
N VAL A 332 18.45 8.62 6.19
CA VAL A 332 17.88 9.45 5.10
C VAL A 332 16.83 10.41 5.64
N TYR A 333 15.83 9.92 6.38
CA TYR A 333 14.78 10.77 6.93
C TYR A 333 15.31 11.81 7.93
N SER A 334 16.39 11.52 8.65
CA SER A 334 17.03 12.48 9.55
C SER A 334 17.75 13.60 8.78
N LYS A 335 18.36 13.28 7.63
CA LYS A 335 19.06 14.26 6.78
C LYS A 335 18.11 15.17 6.04
N PHE A 336 17.02 14.63 5.52
CA PHE A 336 16.01 15.37 4.75
C PHE A 336 14.81 15.81 5.60
N ARG A 337 14.99 15.95 6.92
CA ARG A 337 13.95 16.51 7.81
C ARG A 337 13.78 18.01 7.55
N GLY A 338 12.57 18.50 7.78
CA GLY A 338 12.25 19.93 7.60
C GLY A 338 11.39 20.18 6.37
N LYS A 339 11.10 21.45 6.13
CA LYS A 339 10.29 21.88 4.98
C LYS A 339 11.17 22.09 3.76
N VAL A 340 10.60 21.81 2.59
CA VAL A 340 11.22 22.14 1.31
C VAL A 340 11.11 23.64 1.08
N ASP A 341 12.21 24.27 0.70
CA ASP A 341 12.23 25.67 0.34
C ASP A 341 11.69 25.85 -1.07
N LEU A 342 10.63 26.67 -1.22
CA LEU A 342 10.02 27.00 -2.51
C LEU A 342 10.95 27.83 -3.41
N HIS A 343 11.98 28.48 -2.83
CA HIS A 343 12.89 29.40 -3.50
C HIS A 343 14.30 28.82 -3.70
N ALA A 344 14.65 27.68 -3.08
CA ALA A 344 15.89 27.01 -3.36
C ALA A 344 15.82 26.42 -4.78
N GLY A 345 16.46 27.09 -5.72
CA GLY A 345 16.66 26.59 -7.08
C GLY A 345 17.29 25.19 -7.01
N GLY A 346 16.62 24.18 -7.58
CA GLY A 346 17.08 22.82 -7.53
C GLY A 346 18.48 22.65 -8.14
N HIS A 347 19.29 21.86 -7.47
CA HIS A 347 20.44 21.18 -8.04
C HIS A 347 19.99 19.88 -8.65
#